data_ba264ef3f4c0c8860b118c3a68fd5f6d
#
_entry.id   ba264ef3f4c0c8860b118c3a68fd5f6d
#
_cell.length_a   1.000
_cell.length_b   1.000
_cell.length_c   1.000
_cell.angle_alpha   90.00
_cell.angle_beta   90.00
_cell.angle_gamma   90.00
#
_symmetry.space_group_name_H-M   'P 1'
#
loop_
_entity.id
_entity.type
_entity.pdbx_description
1 polymer ?
#
loop_
_entity_poly.entity_id
_entity_poly.type
_entity_poly.pdbx_seq_one_letter_code
_entity_poly.pdbx_strand_id
1 'polypeptide(L)' 'MIVNKEDDFRKELASLLNRYDIDSGMNTPDYVLAEFIIRSLYALDSTTK' A
#
# COMPACT_ATOMS: atom_id res chain seq x y z
N MET A 1 -1.51 -14.45 -2.63
CA MET A 1 -1.29 -13.39 -3.62
C MET A 1 0.20 -13.24 -3.90
N ILE A 2 0.57 -13.22 -5.17
CA ILE A 2 1.96 -13.03 -5.57
C ILE A 2 2.05 -11.78 -6.43
N VAL A 3 2.93 -10.88 -6.04
CA VAL A 3 3.12 -9.63 -6.76
C VAL A 3 4.56 -9.60 -7.26
N ASN A 4 4.75 -9.96 -8.53
CA ASN A 4 6.08 -10.03 -9.13
C ASN A 4 6.76 -8.66 -9.18
N LYS A 5 5.96 -7.61 -9.24
CA LYS A 5 6.47 -6.24 -9.31
C LYS A 5 6.04 -5.47 -8.07
N GLU A 6 6.21 -6.07 -6.92
CA GLU A 6 5.76 -5.46 -5.67
C GLU A 6 6.40 -4.11 -5.42
N ASP A 7 7.68 -3.96 -5.75
CA ASP A 7 8.35 -2.67 -5.56
C ASP A 7 7.73 -1.58 -6.43
N ASP A 8 7.41 -1.92 -7.68
CA ASP A 8 6.76 -0.96 -8.58
C ASP A 8 5.37 -0.62 -8.07
N PHE A 9 4.64 -1.63 -7.66
CA PHE A 9 3.30 -1.45 -7.12
C PHE A 9 3.32 -0.55 -5.89
N ARG A 10 4.28 -0.80 -4.99
CA ARG A 10 4.40 0.01 -3.77
C ARG A 10 4.69 1.47 -4.10
N LYS A 11 5.59 1.71 -5.04
CA LYS A 11 5.93 3.07 -5.44
C LYS A 11 4.74 3.80 -6.06
N GLU A 12 4.03 3.12 -6.93
CA GLU A 12 2.86 3.71 -7.58
C GLU A 12 1.75 3.97 -6.56
N LEU A 13 1.57 3.05 -5.62
CA LEU A 13 0.56 3.21 -4.59
C LEU A 13 0.88 4.40 -3.70
N ALA A 14 2.14 4.53 -3.28
CA ALA A 14 2.57 5.66 -2.47
C ALA A 14 2.36 6.97 -3.22
N SER A 15 2.69 6.98 -4.51
CA SER A 15 2.50 8.16 -5.35
C SER A 15 1.02 8.52 -5.46
N LEU A 16 0.18 7.52 -5.60
CA LEU A 16 -1.26 7.73 -5.69
C LEU A 16 -1.81 8.33 -4.39
N LEU A 17 -1.38 7.79 -3.27
CA LEU A 17 -1.81 8.30 -1.96
C LEU A 17 -1.39 9.76 -1.79
N ASN A 18 -0.19 10.09 -2.22
CA ASN A 18 0.30 11.46 -2.13
C ASN A 18 -0.47 12.39 -3.06
N ARG A 19 -0.81 11.89 -4.25
CA ARG A 19 -1.52 12.72 -5.24
C ARG A 19 -2.89 13.14 -4.74
N TYR A 20 -3.56 12.27 -4.00
CA TYR A 20 -4.88 12.55 -3.47
C TYR A 20 -4.85 13.06 -2.04
N ASP A 21 -3.66 13.37 -1.53
CA ASP A 21 -3.48 13.93 -0.19
C ASP A 21 -4.04 13.06 0.93
N ILE A 22 -4.08 11.76 0.70
CA ILE A 22 -4.58 10.83 1.72
C ILE A 22 -3.70 10.88 2.96
N ASP A 23 -2.38 10.93 2.75
CA ASP A 23 -1.42 10.91 3.85
C ASP A 23 -1.39 12.20 4.66
N SER A 24 -1.79 13.32 4.07
CA SER A 24 -1.68 14.62 4.74
C SER A 24 -2.59 14.72 5.96
N GLY A 25 -3.73 14.04 5.93
CA GLY A 25 -4.66 14.07 7.05
C GLY A 25 -4.37 13.05 8.12
N MET A 26 -3.43 12.15 7.88
CA MET A 26 -3.15 11.05 8.78
C MET A 26 -1.83 11.18 9.52
N ASN A 27 -1.07 12.21 9.23
CA ASN A 27 0.24 12.43 9.84
C ASN A 27 1.16 11.22 9.71
N THR A 28 1.00 10.50 8.60
CA THR A 28 1.77 9.29 8.31
C THR A 28 2.29 9.38 6.90
N PRO A 29 3.57 9.07 6.66
CA PRO A 29 4.14 9.13 5.31
C PRO A 29 3.42 8.19 4.35
N ASP A 30 3.39 8.57 3.06
CA ASP A 30 2.70 7.80 2.04
C ASP A 30 3.27 6.38 1.88
N TYR A 31 4.59 6.23 2.00
CA TYR A 31 5.20 4.92 1.85
C TYR A 31 4.81 3.97 3.00
N VAL A 32 4.55 4.51 4.18
CA VAL A 32 4.08 3.71 5.31
C VAL A 32 2.66 3.25 5.08
N LEU A 33 1.81 4.13 4.54
CA LEU A 33 0.45 3.78 4.21
C LEU A 33 0.41 2.72 3.12
N ALA A 34 1.26 2.85 2.12
CA ALA A 34 1.33 1.86 1.04
C ALA A 34 1.75 0.50 1.59
N GLU A 35 2.72 0.49 2.51
CA GLU A 35 3.16 -0.74 3.14
C GLU A 35 2.02 -1.40 3.91
N PHE A 36 1.27 -0.63 4.64
CA PHE A 36 0.13 -1.14 5.40
C PHE A 36 -0.91 -1.77 4.49
N ILE A 37 -1.21 -1.11 3.38
CA ILE A 37 -2.19 -1.62 2.43
C ILE A 37 -1.71 -2.94 1.83
N ILE A 38 -0.45 -3.02 1.45
CA ILE A 38 0.11 -4.24 0.87
C ILE A 38 0.04 -5.39 1.87
N ARG A 39 0.39 -5.14 3.11
CA ARG A 39 0.30 -6.15 4.16
C ARG A 39 -1.13 -6.62 4.38
N SER A 40 -2.06 -5.69 4.27
CA SER A 40 -3.49 -6.03 4.40
C SER A 40 -3.94 -6.96 3.29
N LEU A 41 -3.44 -6.75 2.08
CA LEU A 41 -3.78 -7.62 0.96
C LEU A 41 -3.25 -9.03 1.18
N TYR A 42 -2.03 -9.17 1.67
CA TYR A 42 -1.47 -10.48 1.98
C TYR A 42 -2.25 -11.17 3.10
N ALA A 43 -2.63 -10.42 4.10
CA ALA A 43 -3.40 -10.97 5.21
C ALA A 43 -4.76 -11.48 4.73
N LEU A 44 -5.41 -10.73 3.86
CA LEU A 44 -6.69 -11.13 3.31
C LEU A 44 -6.55 -12.40 2.47
N ASP A 45 -5.53 -12.45 1.63
CA ASP A 45 -5.26 -13.61 0.80
C ASP A 45 -5.05 -14.85 1.66
N SER A 46 -4.35 -14.69 2.77
CA SER A 46 -4.07 -15.79 3.68
C SER A 46 -5.36 -16.32 4.33
N THR A 47 -6.30 -15.43 4.63
CA THR A 47 -7.53 -15.84 5.30
C THR A 47 -8.57 -16.44 4.36
N THR A 48 -8.44 -16.20 3.05
CA THR A 48 -9.41 -16.69 2.08
C THR A 48 -9.06 -18.07 1.53
N LYS A 49 -7.93 -18.62 1.89
CA LYS A 49 -7.51 -19.94 1.40
C LYS A 49 -8.17 -21.09 2.13
#